data_9044da0365a0197aaf1b8cdec356c007
#
_entry.id   9044da0365a0197aaf1b8cdec356c007
#
_cell.length_a   1.000
_cell.length_b   1.000
_cell.length_c   1.000
_cell.angle_alpha   90.00
_cell.angle_beta   90.00
_cell.angle_gamma   90.00
#
_symmetry.space_group_name_H-M   'P 1'
#
loop_
_entity.id
_entity.type
_entity.pdbx_description
1 polymer ?
#
loop_
_entity_poly.entity_id
_entity_poly.type
_entity_poly.pdbx_seq_one_letter_code
_entity_poly.pdbx_strand_id
1 'polypeptide(L)'
;METTETLIKSINGLVWGPPMLIMILGVGLFLSIGLKLMPVLRLGAGFRLMWKGRTGEESEGEIPPFQALMTALSATVGTGNIAGVATAVFLGGPGALFWMWLTALVGMATKYSEAVLAVRFREVDERGAYVGGPMYYIRNGLGSKWAWLGVLFAIFAAIAGFGIGNTVQANSVADVLNVNFGLPHWVTGVILMILVGLVLIGGIRRIGQVASSLVPLMAVSYVIAGLIVLAINATEIPAAFALVFEHAFSPVAAQGGFAGAAVWAAIRFGVARGIFSNEAGLGSAPIAHAAAQTNSPISQGMVAMLGTFIDTIIICTITGLVIITSGVWTSGESGAALTSMAFQRALPGFGNYIVAISLAVFAFTTTLGWSFYGERCVEFLFGVRAILPYRVLWILAIPLGATVNLGMIWLVADTLNAMMALPNLIALLLLSPVVFRLTREHFEKQKAAGG
;
A
#
# COMPACT_ATOMS: atom_id res chain seq x y z
N MET A 1 22.86 2.74 -22.53
CA MET A 1 21.48 2.81 -22.00
C MET A 1 20.77 1.47 -22.12
N GLU A 2 20.75 0.84 -23.27
CA GLU A 2 20.10 -0.47 -23.50
C GLU A 2 20.59 -1.60 -22.57
N THR A 3 21.90 -1.66 -22.32
CA THR A 3 22.51 -2.64 -21.40
C THR A 3 22.10 -2.42 -19.93
N THR A 4 21.98 -1.15 -19.49
CA THR A 4 21.58 -0.80 -18.11
C THR A 4 20.11 -1.10 -17.88
N GLU A 5 19.24 -0.80 -18.84
CA GLU A 5 17.81 -1.09 -18.77
C GLU A 5 17.55 -2.60 -18.71
N THR A 6 18.26 -3.37 -19.55
CA THR A 6 18.18 -4.83 -19.56
C THR A 6 18.64 -5.43 -18.23
N LEU A 7 19.70 -4.91 -17.63
CA LEU A 7 20.19 -5.34 -16.33
C LEU A 7 19.13 -5.08 -15.22
N ILE A 8 18.55 -3.88 -15.19
CA ILE A 8 17.55 -3.52 -14.19
C ILE A 8 16.27 -4.36 -14.39
N LYS A 9 15.84 -4.62 -15.63
CA LYS A 9 14.73 -5.52 -15.92
C LYS A 9 14.99 -6.95 -15.42
N SER A 10 16.21 -7.44 -15.57
CA SER A 10 16.61 -8.76 -15.08
C SER A 10 16.59 -8.81 -13.55
N ILE A 11 17.11 -7.77 -12.88
CA ILE A 11 17.07 -7.65 -11.41
C ILE A 11 15.62 -7.54 -10.92
N ASN A 12 14.79 -6.72 -11.56
CA ASN A 12 13.36 -6.60 -11.23
C ASN A 12 12.64 -7.94 -11.36
N GLY A 13 12.88 -8.67 -12.45
CA GLY A 13 12.32 -10.00 -12.67
C GLY A 13 12.76 -11.03 -11.62
N LEU A 14 13.99 -10.91 -11.11
CA LEU A 14 14.50 -11.77 -10.03
C LEU A 14 13.86 -11.38 -8.67
N VAL A 15 13.82 -10.10 -8.36
CA VAL A 15 13.32 -9.59 -7.07
C VAL A 15 11.81 -9.79 -6.93
N TRP A 16 11.03 -9.59 -8.01
CA TRP A 16 9.61 -9.97 -8.07
C TRP A 16 9.39 -11.42 -8.52
N GLY A 17 10.44 -12.22 -8.51
CA GLY A 17 10.40 -13.64 -8.87
C GLY A 17 9.83 -14.54 -7.77
N PRO A 18 9.76 -15.88 -8.05
CA PRO A 18 9.23 -16.86 -7.12
C PRO A 18 9.77 -16.78 -5.68
N PRO A 19 11.09 -16.56 -5.45
CA PRO A 19 11.63 -16.52 -4.09
C PRO A 19 11.00 -15.42 -3.23
N MET A 20 10.82 -14.20 -3.77
CA MET A 20 10.22 -13.10 -3.02
C MET A 20 8.73 -13.33 -2.77
N LEU A 21 7.99 -13.80 -3.78
CA LEU A 21 6.56 -14.09 -3.63
C LEU A 21 6.33 -15.18 -2.58
N ILE A 22 7.15 -16.24 -2.59
CA ILE A 22 7.12 -17.31 -1.57
C ILE A 22 7.46 -16.74 -0.19
N MET A 23 8.45 -15.87 -0.10
CA MET A 23 8.86 -15.28 1.17
C MET A 23 7.76 -14.39 1.75
N ILE A 24 7.15 -13.52 0.94
CA ILE A 24 6.07 -12.63 1.40
C ILE A 24 4.85 -13.43 1.85
N LEU A 25 4.37 -14.34 1.01
CA LEU A 25 3.22 -15.18 1.34
C LEU A 25 3.54 -16.14 2.49
N GLY A 26 4.74 -16.73 2.49
CA GLY A 26 5.20 -17.65 3.52
C GLY A 26 5.33 -17.01 4.89
N VAL A 27 5.92 -15.81 4.98
CA VAL A 27 5.99 -15.04 6.23
C VAL A 27 4.58 -14.65 6.70
N GLY A 28 3.73 -14.16 5.81
CA GLY A 28 2.35 -13.82 6.13
C GLY A 28 1.56 -15.02 6.64
N LEU A 29 1.71 -16.19 5.99
CA LEU A 29 1.06 -17.43 6.43
C LEU A 29 1.62 -17.92 7.77
N PHE A 30 2.93 -17.90 7.95
CA PHE A 30 3.59 -18.24 9.22
C PHE A 30 3.08 -17.37 10.37
N LEU A 31 3.01 -16.06 10.18
CA LEU A 31 2.46 -15.12 11.16
C LEU A 31 0.97 -15.37 11.41
N SER A 32 0.19 -15.63 10.36
CA SER A 32 -1.25 -15.96 10.47
C SER A 32 -1.49 -17.20 11.32
N ILE A 33 -0.72 -18.26 11.10
CA ILE A 33 -0.81 -19.51 11.88
C ILE A 33 -0.35 -19.25 13.32
N GLY A 34 0.79 -18.60 13.54
CA GLY A 34 1.33 -18.28 14.87
C GLY A 34 0.40 -17.40 15.70
N LEU A 35 -0.35 -16.52 15.06
CA LEU A 35 -1.39 -15.68 15.66
C LEU A 35 -2.77 -16.37 15.72
N LYS A 36 -2.87 -17.64 15.32
CA LYS A 36 -4.14 -18.43 15.31
C LYS A 36 -5.25 -17.72 14.53
N LEU A 37 -4.92 -17.17 13.36
CA LEU A 37 -5.80 -16.40 12.48
C LEU A 37 -6.50 -15.21 13.18
N MET A 38 -5.94 -14.72 14.30
CA MET A 38 -6.49 -13.62 15.10
C MET A 38 -6.80 -12.37 14.26
N PRO A 39 -5.94 -11.93 13.32
CA PRO A 39 -6.22 -10.74 12.51
C PRO A 39 -7.51 -10.85 11.70
N VAL A 40 -7.82 -12.02 11.17
CA VAL A 40 -9.09 -12.27 10.45
C VAL A 40 -10.26 -12.39 11.42
N LEU A 41 -10.11 -13.19 12.48
CA LEU A 41 -11.20 -13.48 13.43
C LEU A 41 -11.60 -12.27 14.27
N ARG A 42 -10.72 -11.29 14.44
CA ARG A 42 -10.95 -10.10 15.27
C ARG A 42 -11.07 -8.79 14.48
N LEU A 43 -11.44 -8.86 13.21
CA LEU A 43 -11.70 -7.67 12.39
C LEU A 43 -12.68 -6.70 13.07
N GLY A 44 -13.79 -7.20 13.62
CA GLY A 44 -14.76 -6.37 14.31
C GLY A 44 -14.20 -5.63 15.53
N ALA A 45 -13.26 -6.25 16.27
CA ALA A 45 -12.53 -5.57 17.34
C ALA A 45 -11.61 -4.48 16.82
N GLY A 46 -10.93 -4.73 15.68
CA GLY A 46 -10.11 -3.73 14.98
C GLY A 46 -10.94 -2.50 14.59
N PHE A 47 -12.11 -2.69 13.96
CA PHE A 47 -13.01 -1.58 13.62
C PHE A 47 -13.49 -0.81 14.85
N ARG A 48 -13.78 -1.50 15.95
CA ARG A 48 -14.16 -0.86 17.21
C ARG A 48 -13.03 0.01 17.78
N LEU A 49 -11.79 -0.50 17.75
CA LEU A 49 -10.60 0.24 18.19
C LEU A 49 -10.32 1.44 17.28
N MET A 50 -10.43 1.27 15.97
CA MET A 50 -10.32 2.36 15.01
C MET A 50 -11.33 3.48 15.32
N TRP A 51 -12.58 3.13 15.60
CA TRP A 51 -13.62 4.11 15.91
C TRP A 51 -13.36 4.85 17.23
N LYS A 52 -12.94 4.12 18.28
CA LYS A 52 -12.55 4.70 19.56
C LYS A 52 -11.29 5.58 19.44
N GLY A 53 -10.34 5.20 18.61
CA GLY A 53 -9.10 5.93 18.38
C GLY A 53 -9.24 7.19 17.53
N ARG A 54 -10.45 7.68 17.26
CA ARG A 54 -10.69 8.97 16.58
C ARG A 54 -10.37 10.18 17.45
N THR A 55 -10.62 10.07 18.74
CA THR A 55 -10.21 11.05 19.75
C THR A 55 -8.94 10.53 20.40
N GLY A 56 -7.87 11.34 20.39
CA GLY A 56 -6.63 10.96 21.07
C GLY A 56 -6.88 10.70 22.55
N GLU A 57 -6.29 9.64 23.08
CA GLU A 57 -6.18 9.41 24.52
C GLU A 57 -4.95 10.18 25.04
N GLU A 58 -4.91 10.50 26.35
CA GLU A 58 -3.69 10.99 27.01
C GLU A 58 -2.67 9.84 27.10
N SER A 59 -1.99 9.57 25.98
CA SER A 59 -0.99 8.51 25.85
C SER A 59 0.18 8.98 25.01
N GLU A 60 1.29 8.26 25.08
CA GLU A 60 2.49 8.55 24.29
C GLU A 60 2.23 8.46 22.79
N GLY A 61 2.68 9.45 22.03
CA GLY A 61 2.54 9.53 20.58
C GLY A 61 2.24 10.95 20.08
N GLU A 62 2.15 11.11 18.75
CA GLU A 62 1.96 12.40 18.10
C GLU A 62 0.55 12.60 17.52
N ILE A 63 -0.06 11.53 17.02
CA ILE A 63 -1.34 11.56 16.31
C ILE A 63 -2.28 10.45 16.83
N PRO A 64 -3.61 10.67 16.82
CA PRO A 64 -4.57 9.63 17.19
C PRO A 64 -4.39 8.34 16.37
N PRO A 65 -4.71 7.15 16.92
CA PRO A 65 -4.62 5.86 16.21
C PRO A 65 -5.36 5.85 14.88
N PHE A 66 -6.51 6.51 14.80
CA PHE A 66 -7.27 6.69 13.56
C PHE A 66 -6.47 7.47 12.51
N GLN A 67 -5.82 8.59 12.90
CA GLN A 67 -5.00 9.36 11.97
C GLN A 67 -3.77 8.60 11.50
N ALA A 68 -3.17 7.77 12.35
CA ALA A 68 -2.07 6.90 11.96
C ALA A 68 -2.50 5.87 10.91
N LEU A 69 -3.69 5.24 11.08
CA LEU A 69 -4.26 4.36 10.06
C LEU A 69 -4.58 5.12 8.77
N MET A 70 -5.20 6.30 8.86
CA MET A 70 -5.52 7.10 7.66
C MET A 70 -4.26 7.56 6.94
N THR A 71 -3.18 7.88 7.67
CA THR A 71 -1.87 8.18 7.07
C THR A 71 -1.29 6.95 6.36
N ALA A 72 -1.38 5.77 6.96
CA ALA A 72 -0.97 4.54 6.30
C ALA A 72 -1.84 4.22 5.07
N LEU A 73 -3.16 4.37 5.18
CA LEU A 73 -4.08 4.21 4.05
C LEU A 73 -3.88 5.27 2.96
N SER A 74 -3.47 6.49 3.31
CA SER A 74 -3.16 7.50 2.29
C SER A 74 -1.99 7.09 1.40
N ALA A 75 -1.02 6.36 1.94
CA ALA A 75 0.09 5.83 1.18
C ALA A 75 -0.30 4.62 0.31
N THR A 76 -1.18 3.74 0.82
CA THR A 76 -1.57 2.48 0.17
C THR A 76 -2.69 2.68 -0.85
N VAL A 77 -3.75 3.44 -0.52
CA VAL A 77 -4.87 3.72 -1.44
C VAL A 77 -4.43 4.76 -2.47
N GLY A 78 -3.98 4.28 -3.61
CA GLY A 78 -3.34 5.08 -4.66
C GLY A 78 -3.62 4.55 -6.06
N THR A 79 -2.64 4.76 -6.95
CA THR A 79 -2.67 4.20 -8.31
C THR A 79 -2.78 2.67 -8.30
N GLY A 80 -2.31 2.00 -7.24
CA GLY A 80 -2.37 0.54 -7.06
C GLY A 80 -3.79 -0.02 -7.12
N ASN A 81 -4.74 0.64 -6.49
CA ASN A 81 -6.13 0.19 -6.40
C ASN A 81 -6.93 0.37 -7.69
N ILE A 82 -6.51 1.27 -8.57
CA ILE A 82 -7.17 1.59 -9.84
C ILE A 82 -6.37 0.97 -11.00
N ALA A 83 -5.18 1.50 -11.26
CA ALA A 83 -4.34 1.06 -12.37
C ALA A 83 -3.63 -0.28 -12.07
N GLY A 84 -3.24 -0.52 -10.82
CA GLY A 84 -2.56 -1.75 -10.42
C GLY A 84 -3.46 -2.98 -10.53
N VAL A 85 -4.71 -2.89 -10.06
CA VAL A 85 -5.70 -3.97 -10.19
C VAL A 85 -6.01 -4.25 -11.66
N ALA A 86 -6.21 -3.21 -12.46
CA ALA A 86 -6.44 -3.35 -13.89
C ALA A 86 -5.26 -4.04 -14.60
N THR A 87 -4.03 -3.66 -14.25
CA THR A 87 -2.82 -4.32 -14.77
C THR A 87 -2.74 -5.79 -14.32
N ALA A 88 -3.12 -6.10 -13.08
CA ALA A 88 -3.15 -7.49 -12.60
C ALA A 88 -4.14 -8.34 -13.40
N VAL A 89 -5.35 -7.82 -13.63
CA VAL A 89 -6.38 -8.51 -14.41
C VAL A 89 -5.99 -8.61 -15.89
N PHE A 90 -5.38 -7.59 -16.46
CA PHE A 90 -4.90 -7.60 -17.84
C PHE A 90 -3.80 -8.66 -18.07
N LEU A 91 -2.79 -8.71 -17.20
CA LEU A 91 -1.63 -9.60 -17.35
C LEU A 91 -1.87 -11.02 -16.82
N GLY A 92 -2.64 -11.15 -15.74
CA GLY A 92 -2.88 -12.40 -15.02
C GLY A 92 -4.29 -12.97 -15.21
N GLY A 93 -5.15 -12.28 -15.97
CA GLY A 93 -6.56 -12.64 -16.10
C GLY A 93 -7.37 -12.38 -14.82
N PRO A 94 -8.68 -12.67 -14.83
CA PRO A 94 -9.56 -12.54 -13.66
C PRO A 94 -9.06 -13.26 -12.40
N GLY A 95 -8.33 -14.38 -12.54
CA GLY A 95 -7.74 -15.15 -11.44
C GLY A 95 -6.72 -14.38 -10.61
N ALA A 96 -6.12 -13.31 -11.15
CA ALA A 96 -5.22 -12.44 -10.38
C ALA A 96 -5.91 -11.83 -9.16
N LEU A 97 -7.22 -11.54 -9.24
CA LEU A 97 -8.00 -11.00 -8.12
C LEU A 97 -8.08 -11.99 -6.94
N PHE A 98 -8.20 -13.29 -7.19
CA PHE A 98 -8.12 -14.32 -6.14
C PHE A 98 -6.78 -14.27 -5.39
N TRP A 99 -5.67 -14.16 -6.11
CA TRP A 99 -4.34 -14.10 -5.51
C TRP A 99 -4.10 -12.79 -4.76
N MET A 100 -4.73 -11.69 -5.18
CA MET A 100 -4.76 -10.45 -4.40
C MET A 100 -5.50 -10.64 -3.07
N TRP A 101 -6.64 -11.34 -3.05
CA TRP A 101 -7.37 -11.67 -1.81
C TRP A 101 -6.53 -12.51 -0.87
N LEU A 102 -5.88 -13.56 -1.40
CA LEU A 102 -5.01 -14.40 -0.57
C LEU A 102 -3.88 -13.59 0.05
N THR A 103 -3.25 -12.74 -0.74
CA THR A 103 -2.20 -11.82 -0.28
C THR A 103 -2.70 -10.90 0.83
N ALA A 104 -3.90 -10.36 0.70
CA ALA A 104 -4.49 -9.51 1.72
C ALA A 104 -4.82 -10.27 3.02
N LEU A 105 -5.37 -11.47 2.92
CA LEU A 105 -5.70 -12.29 4.09
C LEU A 105 -4.46 -12.60 4.93
N VAL A 106 -3.38 -13.05 4.30
CA VAL A 106 -2.12 -13.31 5.02
C VAL A 106 -1.40 -12.00 5.37
N GLY A 107 -1.54 -10.98 4.54
CA GLY A 107 -0.99 -9.64 4.74
C GLY A 107 -1.54 -8.91 5.97
N MET A 108 -2.78 -9.21 6.40
CA MET A 108 -3.31 -8.65 7.65
C MET A 108 -2.48 -9.05 8.86
N ALA A 109 -1.98 -10.30 8.93
CA ALA A 109 -1.11 -10.74 10.00
C ALA A 109 0.27 -10.09 9.94
N THR A 110 0.76 -9.86 8.73
CA THR A 110 2.01 -9.12 8.48
C THR A 110 1.87 -7.66 8.95
N LYS A 111 0.86 -6.93 8.51
CA LYS A 111 0.58 -5.54 8.93
C LYS A 111 0.40 -5.41 10.44
N TYR A 112 -0.35 -6.34 11.05
CA TYR A 112 -0.49 -6.42 12.49
C TYR A 112 0.87 -6.51 13.19
N SER A 113 1.70 -7.46 12.76
CA SER A 113 3.02 -7.71 13.35
C SER A 113 3.97 -6.53 13.16
N GLU A 114 3.97 -5.93 11.98
CA GLU A 114 4.73 -4.72 11.66
C GLU A 114 4.39 -3.57 12.62
N ALA A 115 3.11 -3.28 12.83
CA ALA A 115 2.66 -2.19 13.69
C ALA A 115 2.92 -2.50 15.19
N VAL A 116 2.75 -3.76 15.62
CA VAL A 116 3.11 -4.19 16.98
C VAL A 116 4.59 -3.93 17.26
N LEU A 117 5.46 -4.33 16.35
CA LEU A 117 6.90 -4.11 16.49
C LEU A 117 7.28 -2.63 16.42
N ALA A 118 6.63 -1.86 15.53
CA ALA A 118 6.89 -0.45 15.38
C ALA A 118 6.56 0.34 16.66
N VAL A 119 5.43 0.07 17.28
CA VAL A 119 5.06 0.71 18.57
C VAL A 119 5.93 0.20 19.72
N ARG A 120 6.25 -1.11 19.74
CA ARG A 120 7.07 -1.71 20.82
C ARG A 120 8.49 -1.19 20.85
N PHE A 121 9.09 -0.91 19.69
CA PHE A 121 10.49 -0.54 19.55
C PHE A 121 10.71 0.88 19.03
N ARG A 122 9.68 1.74 19.08
CA ARG A 122 9.78 3.15 18.73
C ARG A 122 10.70 3.90 19.70
N GLU A 123 11.22 5.00 19.21
CA GLU A 123 12.07 5.93 19.97
C GLU A 123 11.48 7.34 19.92
N VAL A 124 12.06 8.23 20.70
CA VAL A 124 11.78 9.66 20.64
C VAL A 124 13.04 10.36 20.10
N ASP A 125 12.88 11.15 19.06
CA ASP A 125 13.98 11.89 18.43
C ASP A 125 14.38 13.14 19.25
N GLU A 126 15.41 13.84 18.78
CA GLU A 126 15.93 15.06 19.43
C GLU A 126 14.90 16.20 19.51
N ARG A 127 13.81 16.14 18.73
CA ARG A 127 12.70 17.12 18.72
C ARG A 127 11.49 16.67 19.54
N GLY A 128 11.57 15.50 20.17
CA GLY A 128 10.47 14.90 20.90
C GLY A 128 9.43 14.20 20.02
N ALA A 129 9.74 13.94 18.74
CA ALA A 129 8.86 13.20 17.85
C ALA A 129 9.05 11.69 18.01
N TYR A 130 7.94 10.92 17.90
CA TYR A 130 7.98 9.47 17.95
C TYR A 130 8.37 8.88 16.59
N VAL A 131 9.45 8.14 16.58
CA VAL A 131 10.05 7.53 15.38
C VAL A 131 10.10 6.01 15.51
N GLY A 132 9.77 5.30 14.45
CA GLY A 132 9.77 3.84 14.44
C GLY A 132 9.64 3.29 13.02
N GLY A 133 9.47 1.98 12.93
CA GLY A 133 9.43 1.25 11.67
C GLY A 133 10.54 0.21 11.59
N PRO A 134 10.74 -0.46 10.43
CA PRO A 134 11.70 -1.56 10.30
C PRO A 134 13.10 -1.22 10.75
N MET A 135 13.62 -0.05 10.38
CA MET A 135 14.97 0.37 10.74
C MET A 135 15.16 0.43 12.26
N TYR A 136 14.14 0.83 13.01
CA TYR A 136 14.18 0.91 14.47
C TYR A 136 13.98 -0.44 15.14
N TYR A 137 12.95 -1.24 14.75
CA TYR A 137 12.77 -2.53 15.41
C TYR A 137 13.81 -3.58 15.00
N ILE A 138 14.48 -3.42 13.86
CA ILE A 138 15.68 -4.20 13.53
C ILE A 138 16.81 -3.84 14.49
N ARG A 139 17.13 -2.56 14.66
CA ARG A 139 18.19 -2.09 15.53
C ARG A 139 17.95 -2.44 17.00
N ASN A 140 16.74 -2.15 17.48
CA ASN A 140 16.40 -2.27 18.91
C ASN A 140 15.91 -3.67 19.30
N GLY A 141 15.31 -4.40 18.39
CA GLY A 141 14.77 -5.73 18.64
C GLY A 141 15.77 -6.86 18.38
N LEU A 142 16.58 -6.74 17.32
CA LEU A 142 17.60 -7.76 16.98
C LEU A 142 19.00 -7.40 17.49
N GLY A 143 19.22 -6.14 17.87
CA GLY A 143 20.48 -5.65 18.39
C GLY A 143 21.46 -5.12 17.33
N SER A 144 22.57 -4.55 17.78
CA SER A 144 23.53 -3.81 16.96
C SER A 144 24.14 -4.61 15.80
N LYS A 145 24.29 -5.92 15.94
CA LYS A 145 24.80 -6.81 14.87
C LYS A 145 23.91 -6.83 13.63
N TRP A 146 22.61 -6.49 13.77
CA TRP A 146 21.63 -6.46 12.68
C TRP A 146 21.35 -5.05 12.19
N ALA A 147 21.94 -4.00 12.79
CA ALA A 147 21.66 -2.60 12.45
C ALA A 147 21.88 -2.30 10.96
N TRP A 148 22.84 -2.96 10.30
CA TRP A 148 23.09 -2.83 8.85
C TRP A 148 21.85 -3.17 8.01
N LEU A 149 21.04 -4.13 8.46
CA LEU A 149 19.80 -4.51 7.76
C LEU A 149 18.75 -3.40 7.85
N GLY A 150 18.68 -2.68 8.98
CA GLY A 150 17.85 -1.48 9.14
C GLY A 150 18.32 -0.31 8.26
N VAL A 151 19.64 -0.15 8.11
CA VAL A 151 20.23 0.84 7.19
C VAL A 151 19.86 0.52 5.74
N LEU A 152 19.96 -0.74 5.31
CA LEU A 152 19.55 -1.16 3.96
C LEU A 152 18.07 -0.89 3.70
N PHE A 153 17.20 -1.22 4.66
CA PHE A 153 15.78 -0.87 4.57
C PHE A 153 15.57 0.62 4.35
N ALA A 154 16.21 1.45 5.18
CA ALA A 154 16.05 2.90 5.12
C ALA A 154 16.55 3.49 3.77
N ILE A 155 17.66 2.99 3.22
CA ILE A 155 18.17 3.40 1.91
C ILE A 155 17.17 3.04 0.81
N PHE A 156 16.72 1.78 0.77
CA PHE A 156 15.78 1.33 -0.27
C PHE A 156 14.45 2.08 -0.18
N ALA A 157 13.90 2.25 1.02
CA ALA A 157 12.63 2.95 1.23
C ALA A 157 12.72 4.44 0.88
N ALA A 158 13.82 5.12 1.24
CA ALA A 158 14.01 6.54 0.93
C ALA A 158 14.06 6.79 -0.59
N ILE A 159 14.75 5.93 -1.34
CA ILE A 159 14.88 6.07 -2.80
C ILE A 159 13.60 5.61 -3.50
N ALA A 160 13.03 4.46 -3.11
CA ALA A 160 11.79 3.95 -3.67
C ALA A 160 10.64 4.95 -3.54
N GLY A 161 10.59 5.66 -2.41
CA GLY A 161 9.58 6.69 -2.15
C GLY A 161 9.54 7.78 -3.24
N PHE A 162 10.70 8.28 -3.69
CA PHE A 162 10.77 9.26 -4.79
C PHE A 162 10.19 8.73 -6.11
N GLY A 163 10.33 7.43 -6.37
CA GLY A 163 9.70 6.80 -7.53
C GLY A 163 8.22 6.56 -7.31
N ILE A 164 7.89 5.52 -6.54
CA ILE A 164 6.51 5.03 -6.43
C ILE A 164 5.57 5.96 -5.65
N GLY A 165 6.09 6.66 -4.65
CA GLY A 165 5.30 7.57 -3.79
C GLY A 165 5.22 9.00 -4.29
N ASN A 166 6.08 9.41 -5.24
CA ASN A 166 6.16 10.78 -5.73
C ASN A 166 5.97 10.85 -7.24
N THR A 167 7.04 10.58 -8.02
CA THR A 167 7.07 10.86 -9.47
C THR A 167 6.05 10.04 -10.24
N VAL A 168 5.85 8.78 -9.89
CA VAL A 168 4.85 7.91 -10.51
C VAL A 168 3.42 8.40 -10.21
N GLN A 169 3.15 8.85 -8.99
CA GLN A 169 1.86 9.40 -8.61
C GLN A 169 1.59 10.71 -9.39
N ALA A 170 2.57 11.62 -9.41
CA ALA A 170 2.46 12.89 -10.12
C ALA A 170 2.24 12.70 -11.64
N ASN A 171 2.94 11.73 -12.24
CA ASN A 171 2.77 11.39 -13.65
C ASN A 171 1.38 10.83 -13.94
N SER A 172 0.92 9.87 -13.13
CA SER A 172 -0.41 9.27 -13.31
C SER A 172 -1.55 10.28 -13.20
N VAL A 173 -1.42 11.26 -12.28
CA VAL A 173 -2.39 12.37 -12.18
C VAL A 173 -2.31 13.27 -13.41
N ALA A 174 -1.09 13.63 -13.84
CA ALA A 174 -0.90 14.50 -14.99
C ALA A 174 -1.47 13.88 -16.28
N ASP A 175 -1.22 12.59 -16.51
CA ASP A 175 -1.75 11.86 -17.66
C ASP A 175 -3.28 11.80 -17.64
N VAL A 176 -3.88 11.42 -16.52
CA VAL A 176 -5.34 11.27 -16.45
C VAL A 176 -6.07 12.61 -16.55
N LEU A 177 -5.51 13.68 -15.97
CA LEU A 177 -6.10 15.02 -16.10
C LEU A 177 -5.87 15.61 -17.49
N ASN A 178 -4.77 15.31 -18.14
CA ASN A 178 -4.54 15.71 -19.52
C ASN A 178 -5.53 15.04 -20.46
N VAL A 179 -5.68 13.72 -20.39
CA VAL A 179 -6.59 12.95 -21.26
C VAL A 179 -8.06 13.36 -21.07
N ASN A 180 -8.52 13.59 -19.83
CA ASN A 180 -9.93 13.82 -19.54
C ASN A 180 -10.34 15.31 -19.53
N PHE A 181 -9.40 16.22 -19.22
CA PHE A 181 -9.70 17.65 -19.04
C PHE A 181 -8.81 18.56 -19.90
N GLY A 182 -7.87 18.00 -20.67
CA GLY A 182 -6.93 18.78 -21.48
C GLY A 182 -5.94 19.61 -20.68
N LEU A 183 -5.73 19.29 -19.39
CA LEU A 183 -4.84 20.04 -18.51
C LEU A 183 -3.38 19.71 -18.83
N PRO A 184 -2.52 20.70 -19.17
CA PRO A 184 -1.11 20.40 -19.44
C PRO A 184 -0.40 19.77 -18.25
N HIS A 185 0.48 18.80 -18.49
CA HIS A 185 1.20 18.05 -17.45
C HIS A 185 1.94 18.95 -16.46
N TRP A 186 2.62 19.99 -16.96
CA TRP A 186 3.37 20.92 -16.11
C TRP A 186 2.44 21.71 -15.15
N VAL A 187 1.21 22.07 -15.59
CA VAL A 187 0.22 22.76 -14.74
C VAL A 187 -0.19 21.85 -13.60
N THR A 188 -0.50 20.58 -13.90
CA THR A 188 -0.82 19.58 -12.90
C THR A 188 0.34 19.41 -11.91
N GLY A 189 1.57 19.31 -12.41
CA GLY A 189 2.77 19.19 -11.56
C GLY A 189 2.94 20.37 -10.60
N VAL A 190 2.74 21.61 -11.07
CA VAL A 190 2.81 22.81 -10.23
C VAL A 190 1.68 22.86 -9.19
N ILE A 191 0.46 22.52 -9.57
CA ILE A 191 -0.67 22.47 -8.63
C ILE A 191 -0.41 21.44 -7.53
N LEU A 192 0.01 20.24 -7.89
CA LEU A 192 0.35 19.18 -6.91
C LEU A 192 1.51 19.61 -6.02
N MET A 193 2.55 20.21 -6.59
CA MET A 193 3.70 20.75 -5.83
C MET A 193 3.26 21.73 -4.74
N ILE A 194 2.38 22.67 -5.07
CA ILE A 194 1.86 23.66 -4.12
C ILE A 194 1.01 22.96 -3.05
N LEU A 195 0.07 22.09 -3.43
CA LEU A 195 -0.83 21.43 -2.51
C LEU A 195 -0.06 20.52 -1.53
N VAL A 196 0.85 19.71 -2.05
CA VAL A 196 1.72 18.84 -1.24
C VAL A 196 2.61 19.67 -0.34
N GLY A 197 3.24 20.72 -0.85
CA GLY A 197 4.10 21.61 -0.08
C GLY A 197 3.38 22.25 1.11
N LEU A 198 2.15 22.74 0.91
CA LEU A 198 1.32 23.32 1.98
C LEU A 198 1.02 22.31 3.11
N VAL A 199 0.86 21.03 2.78
CA VAL A 199 0.62 19.99 3.80
C VAL A 199 1.90 19.60 4.51
N LEU A 200 3.01 19.40 3.78
CA LEU A 200 4.27 18.94 4.35
C LEU A 200 4.91 19.89 5.34
N ILE A 201 4.67 21.21 5.23
CA ILE A 201 5.14 22.20 6.20
C ILE A 201 4.70 21.85 7.62
N GLY A 202 3.49 21.30 7.80
CA GLY A 202 2.94 20.94 9.11
C GLY A 202 3.36 19.55 9.63
N GLY A 203 4.18 18.81 8.89
CA GLY A 203 4.67 17.46 9.25
C GLY A 203 3.56 16.44 9.46
N ILE A 204 3.84 15.40 10.27
CA ILE A 204 2.94 14.25 10.46
C ILE A 204 1.56 14.68 10.99
N ARG A 205 1.48 15.68 11.85
CA ARG A 205 0.19 16.14 12.40
C ARG A 205 -0.73 16.66 11.29
N ARG A 206 -0.20 17.47 10.36
CA ARG A 206 -0.97 18.00 9.24
C ARG A 206 -1.28 16.94 8.20
N ILE A 207 -0.31 16.07 7.90
CA ILE A 207 -0.53 14.88 7.04
C ILE A 207 -1.65 14.03 7.61
N GLY A 208 -1.61 13.70 8.92
CA GLY A 208 -2.66 12.92 9.59
C GLY A 208 -4.04 13.59 9.57
N GLN A 209 -4.11 14.92 9.76
CA GLN A 209 -5.36 15.68 9.66
C GLN A 209 -5.95 15.64 8.25
N VAL A 210 -5.13 15.89 7.22
CA VAL A 210 -5.56 15.83 5.81
C VAL A 210 -5.96 14.40 5.44
N ALA A 211 -5.15 13.41 5.78
CA ALA A 211 -5.43 12.01 5.51
C ALA A 211 -6.73 11.54 6.19
N SER A 212 -6.95 11.93 7.46
CA SER A 212 -8.16 11.54 8.20
C SER A 212 -9.46 12.12 7.64
N SER A 213 -9.38 13.17 6.84
CA SER A 213 -10.53 13.75 6.15
C SER A 213 -10.68 13.21 4.72
N LEU A 214 -9.58 13.20 3.94
CA LEU A 214 -9.62 12.81 2.53
C LEU A 214 -9.74 11.31 2.31
N VAL A 215 -9.03 10.48 3.08
CA VAL A 215 -9.01 9.03 2.85
C VAL A 215 -10.38 8.38 3.03
N PRO A 216 -11.14 8.64 4.10
CA PRO A 216 -12.50 8.11 4.20
C PRO A 216 -13.41 8.63 3.10
N LEU A 217 -13.32 9.93 2.77
CA LEU A 217 -14.14 10.53 1.72
C LEU A 217 -13.87 9.88 0.36
N MET A 218 -12.59 9.78 -0.05
CA MET A 218 -12.23 9.22 -1.34
C MET A 218 -12.55 7.73 -1.43
N ALA A 219 -12.28 6.95 -0.36
CA ALA A 219 -12.54 5.52 -0.34
C ALA A 219 -14.05 5.23 -0.42
N VAL A 220 -14.85 5.91 0.40
CA VAL A 220 -16.32 5.75 0.40
C VAL A 220 -16.91 6.19 -0.93
N SER A 221 -16.50 7.34 -1.49
CA SER A 221 -16.99 7.81 -2.78
C SER A 221 -16.67 6.84 -3.92
N TYR A 222 -15.45 6.30 -3.95
CA TYR A 222 -15.05 5.33 -4.95
C TYR A 222 -15.80 3.99 -4.81
N VAL A 223 -15.96 3.50 -3.58
CA VAL A 223 -16.73 2.29 -3.30
C VAL A 223 -18.19 2.46 -3.71
N ILE A 224 -18.82 3.60 -3.39
CA ILE A 224 -20.20 3.89 -3.83
C ILE A 224 -20.30 3.90 -5.36
N ALA A 225 -19.38 4.59 -6.04
CA ALA A 225 -19.36 4.62 -7.50
C ALA A 225 -19.21 3.21 -8.10
N GLY A 226 -18.29 2.40 -7.55
CA GLY A 226 -18.12 1.02 -7.97
C GLY A 226 -19.33 0.13 -7.70
N LEU A 227 -19.98 0.30 -6.53
CA LEU A 227 -21.22 -0.42 -6.21
C LEU A 227 -22.37 -0.06 -7.14
N ILE A 228 -22.46 1.20 -7.57
CA ILE A 228 -23.45 1.61 -8.60
C ILE A 228 -23.18 0.87 -9.91
N VAL A 229 -21.92 0.82 -10.38
CA VAL A 229 -21.54 0.07 -11.59
C VAL A 229 -21.87 -1.42 -11.45
N LEU A 230 -21.55 -2.02 -10.29
CA LEU A 230 -21.86 -3.42 -10.02
C LEU A 230 -23.38 -3.68 -9.94
N ALA A 231 -24.15 -2.74 -9.41
CA ALA A 231 -25.62 -2.86 -9.40
C ALA A 231 -26.21 -2.81 -10.82
N ILE A 232 -25.65 -2.00 -11.71
CA ILE A 232 -26.03 -1.97 -13.13
C ILE A 232 -25.69 -3.31 -13.81
N ASN A 233 -24.58 -3.92 -13.45
CA ASN A 233 -24.12 -5.20 -14.01
C ASN A 233 -24.42 -6.38 -13.06
N ALA A 234 -25.45 -6.32 -12.23
CA ALA A 234 -25.69 -7.29 -11.15
C ALA A 234 -25.83 -8.73 -11.65
N THR A 235 -26.38 -8.93 -12.85
CA THR A 235 -26.53 -10.26 -13.47
C THR A 235 -25.18 -10.92 -13.80
N GLU A 236 -24.14 -10.13 -14.04
CA GLU A 236 -22.79 -10.61 -14.40
C GLU A 236 -21.94 -10.95 -13.16
N ILE A 237 -22.37 -10.55 -11.94
CA ILE A 237 -21.58 -10.75 -10.72
C ILE A 237 -21.31 -12.24 -10.42
N PRO A 238 -22.30 -13.15 -10.49
CA PRO A 238 -22.03 -14.57 -10.26
C PRO A 238 -21.03 -15.16 -11.27
N ALA A 239 -21.15 -14.79 -12.55
CA ALA A 239 -20.23 -15.22 -13.60
C ALA A 239 -18.83 -14.64 -13.37
N ALA A 240 -18.71 -13.39 -12.93
CA ALA A 240 -17.43 -12.76 -12.59
C ALA A 240 -16.72 -13.50 -11.45
N PHE A 241 -17.41 -13.87 -10.38
CA PHE A 241 -16.83 -14.68 -9.31
C PHE A 241 -16.41 -16.07 -9.82
N ALA A 242 -17.24 -16.73 -10.63
CA ALA A 242 -16.87 -18.02 -11.24
C ALA A 242 -15.57 -17.89 -12.05
N LEU A 243 -15.44 -16.85 -12.89
CA LEU A 243 -14.23 -16.56 -13.65
C LEU A 243 -13.01 -16.33 -12.74
N VAL A 244 -13.16 -15.59 -11.63
CA VAL A 244 -12.06 -15.36 -10.68
C VAL A 244 -11.54 -16.68 -10.10
N PHE A 245 -12.42 -17.56 -9.65
CA PHE A 245 -12.01 -18.84 -9.07
C PHE A 245 -11.50 -19.83 -10.13
N GLU A 246 -12.14 -19.89 -11.28
CA GLU A 246 -11.70 -20.77 -12.38
C GLU A 246 -10.31 -20.37 -12.88
N HIS A 247 -10.10 -19.08 -13.18
CA HIS A 247 -8.85 -18.56 -13.73
C HIS A 247 -7.71 -18.49 -12.70
N ALA A 248 -8.00 -18.61 -11.41
CA ALA A 248 -6.96 -18.68 -10.38
C ALA A 248 -6.18 -20.00 -10.43
N PHE A 249 -6.77 -21.09 -10.90
CA PHE A 249 -6.21 -22.44 -10.83
C PHE A 249 -6.21 -23.18 -12.19
N SER A 250 -6.97 -22.69 -13.15
CA SER A 250 -7.06 -23.30 -14.48
C SER A 250 -6.30 -22.46 -15.50
N PRO A 251 -5.60 -23.10 -16.45
CA PRO A 251 -4.96 -22.38 -17.54
C PRO A 251 -6.03 -21.83 -18.47
N VAL A 252 -6.35 -20.57 -18.34
CA VAL A 252 -7.07 -19.87 -19.40
C VAL A 252 -6.10 -19.73 -20.55
N ALA A 253 -6.50 -20.19 -21.72
CA ALA A 253 -5.73 -20.01 -22.93
C ALA A 253 -5.45 -18.52 -23.16
N ALA A 254 -4.34 -18.03 -22.62
CA ALA A 254 -3.70 -16.87 -23.20
C ALA A 254 -3.49 -17.22 -24.67
N GLN A 255 -3.99 -16.42 -25.58
CA GLN A 255 -3.84 -16.66 -27.01
C GLN A 255 -2.37 -17.00 -27.31
N GLY A 256 -2.07 -18.31 -27.46
CA GLY A 256 -0.76 -18.81 -27.85
C GLY A 256 0.25 -19.18 -26.75
N GLY A 257 -0.11 -19.29 -25.47
CA GLY A 257 0.82 -19.64 -24.38
C GLY A 257 0.55 -21.02 -23.74
N PHE A 258 1.59 -21.63 -23.15
CA PHE A 258 1.48 -22.87 -22.36
C PHE A 258 0.54 -22.68 -21.16
N ALA A 259 -0.31 -23.66 -20.90
CA ALA A 259 -1.30 -23.67 -19.82
C ALA A 259 -0.74 -23.28 -18.42
N GLY A 260 0.45 -23.77 -18.06
CA GLY A 260 1.11 -23.42 -16.80
C GLY A 260 1.59 -21.98 -16.70
N ALA A 261 1.83 -21.31 -17.83
CA ALA A 261 2.25 -19.90 -17.84
C ALA A 261 1.10 -18.96 -17.43
N ALA A 262 -0.16 -19.30 -17.75
CA ALA A 262 -1.32 -18.49 -17.39
C ALA A 262 -1.62 -18.53 -15.89
N VAL A 263 -1.59 -19.70 -15.26
CA VAL A 263 -1.75 -19.82 -13.79
C VAL A 263 -0.62 -19.09 -13.06
N TRP A 264 0.62 -19.24 -13.54
CA TRP A 264 1.76 -18.53 -12.98
C TRP A 264 1.63 -17.01 -13.13
N ALA A 265 1.11 -16.51 -14.25
CA ALA A 265 0.86 -15.09 -14.45
C ALA A 265 -0.20 -14.58 -13.47
N ALA A 266 -1.31 -15.32 -13.26
CA ALA A 266 -2.32 -14.95 -12.26
C ALA A 266 -1.72 -14.85 -10.85
N ILE A 267 -0.92 -15.84 -10.43
CA ILE A 267 -0.21 -15.84 -9.15
C ILE A 267 0.73 -14.63 -9.08
N ARG A 268 1.65 -14.52 -10.03
CA ARG A 268 2.69 -13.50 -10.04
C ARG A 268 2.12 -12.09 -9.99
N PHE A 269 1.22 -11.76 -10.91
CA PHE A 269 0.66 -10.43 -11.01
C PHE A 269 -0.37 -10.15 -9.92
N GLY A 270 -1.16 -11.12 -9.51
CA GLY A 270 -2.08 -10.99 -8.38
C GLY A 270 -1.33 -10.71 -7.07
N VAL A 271 -0.31 -11.48 -6.75
CA VAL A 271 0.51 -11.28 -5.54
C VAL A 271 1.28 -9.96 -5.61
N ALA A 272 2.02 -9.72 -6.71
CA ALA A 272 2.84 -8.51 -6.83
C ALA A 272 2.01 -7.22 -6.77
N ARG A 273 0.87 -7.16 -7.46
CA ARG A 273 0.00 -5.98 -7.44
C ARG A 273 -0.83 -5.87 -6.16
N GLY A 274 -1.19 -7.00 -5.53
CA GLY A 274 -1.77 -7.00 -4.19
C GLY A 274 -0.84 -6.37 -3.17
N ILE A 275 0.43 -6.77 -3.15
CA ILE A 275 1.45 -6.21 -2.24
C ILE A 275 1.74 -4.75 -2.58
N PHE A 276 1.86 -4.41 -3.86
CA PHE A 276 2.04 -3.02 -4.30
C PHE A 276 0.91 -2.11 -3.81
N SER A 277 -0.33 -2.61 -3.76
CA SER A 277 -1.48 -1.88 -3.26
C SER A 277 -1.47 -1.77 -1.74
N ASN A 278 -1.47 -2.90 -1.02
CA ASN A 278 -1.65 -2.91 0.44
C ASN A 278 -0.37 -2.75 1.26
N GLU A 279 0.81 -2.83 0.62
CA GLU A 279 2.14 -2.69 1.25
C GLU A 279 2.43 -3.68 2.39
N ALA A 280 1.69 -4.78 2.53
CA ALA A 280 1.94 -5.75 3.60
C ALA A 280 3.27 -6.49 3.38
N GLY A 281 4.17 -6.39 4.34
CA GLY A 281 5.51 -6.97 4.25
C GLY A 281 6.57 -6.04 3.65
N LEU A 282 6.17 -4.88 3.10
CA LEU A 282 7.13 -3.87 2.63
C LEU A 282 7.80 -3.10 3.79
N GLY A 283 7.11 -2.99 4.95
CA GLY A 283 7.64 -2.28 6.11
C GLY A 283 7.42 -0.76 6.10
N SER A 284 6.68 -0.23 5.14
CA SER A 284 6.38 1.21 5.02
C SER A 284 5.35 1.68 6.04
N ALA A 285 4.19 1.04 6.10
CA ALA A 285 3.09 1.43 6.98
C ALA A 285 3.42 1.49 8.48
N PRO A 286 4.25 0.58 9.07
CA PRO A 286 4.62 0.66 10.48
C PRO A 286 5.29 1.98 10.87
N ILE A 287 5.87 2.71 9.92
CA ILE A 287 6.47 4.03 10.15
C ILE A 287 5.39 5.04 10.61
N ALA A 288 4.21 5.03 9.98
CA ALA A 288 3.09 5.89 10.42
C ALA A 288 2.48 5.41 11.75
N HIS A 289 2.37 4.09 11.93
CA HIS A 289 1.81 3.52 13.16
C HIS A 289 2.69 3.75 14.40
N ALA A 290 3.99 3.95 14.24
CA ALA A 290 4.90 4.29 15.33
C ALA A 290 4.58 5.66 15.96
N ALA A 291 4.05 6.61 15.18
CA ALA A 291 3.64 7.94 15.66
C ALA A 291 2.29 7.96 16.40
N ALA A 292 1.56 6.83 16.45
CA ALA A 292 0.24 6.75 17.05
C ALA A 292 0.27 6.98 18.57
N GLN A 293 -0.69 7.75 19.08
CA GLN A 293 -0.96 7.92 20.53
C GLN A 293 -1.53 6.63 21.10
N THR A 294 -0.66 5.79 21.64
CA THR A 294 -1.05 4.51 22.22
C THR A 294 0.03 3.96 23.15
N ASN A 295 -0.40 3.37 24.27
CA ASN A 295 0.44 2.58 25.16
C ASN A 295 0.33 1.07 24.90
N SER A 296 -0.51 0.65 23.93
CA SER A 296 -0.74 -0.75 23.58
C SER A 296 -0.29 -1.05 22.15
N PRO A 297 0.85 -1.70 21.96
CA PRO A 297 1.27 -2.17 20.64
C PRO A 297 0.20 -3.06 19.97
N ILE A 298 -0.50 -3.89 20.75
CA ILE A 298 -1.51 -4.82 20.25
C ILE A 298 -2.75 -4.08 19.71
N SER A 299 -3.21 -3.04 20.43
CA SER A 299 -4.34 -2.24 19.97
C SER A 299 -4.01 -1.54 18.64
N GLN A 300 -2.79 -0.99 18.53
CA GLN A 300 -2.36 -0.37 17.27
C GLN A 300 -2.17 -1.39 16.16
N GLY A 301 -1.67 -2.60 16.45
CA GLY A 301 -1.60 -3.69 15.49
C GLY A 301 -2.98 -4.07 14.95
N MET A 302 -4.00 -4.17 15.83
CA MET A 302 -5.38 -4.45 15.39
C MET A 302 -5.99 -3.32 14.55
N VAL A 303 -5.59 -2.08 14.76
CA VAL A 303 -5.98 -0.96 13.88
C VAL A 303 -5.24 -1.07 12.54
N ALA A 304 -3.94 -1.37 12.55
CA ALA A 304 -3.12 -1.42 11.35
C ALA A 304 -3.54 -2.50 10.35
N MET A 305 -3.97 -3.70 10.84
CA MET A 305 -4.42 -4.78 9.94
C MET A 305 -5.64 -4.39 9.09
N LEU A 306 -6.45 -3.42 9.54
CA LEU A 306 -7.59 -2.91 8.77
C LEU A 306 -7.13 -2.20 7.49
N GLY A 307 -5.91 -1.66 7.46
CA GLY A 307 -5.35 -1.06 6.26
C GLY A 307 -5.37 -2.02 5.08
N THR A 308 -4.84 -3.23 5.26
CA THR A 308 -4.84 -4.28 4.23
C THR A 308 -6.25 -4.74 3.85
N PHE A 309 -7.15 -4.85 4.84
CA PHE A 309 -8.54 -5.23 4.60
C PHE A 309 -9.28 -4.18 3.76
N ILE A 310 -9.20 -2.92 4.14
CA ILE A 310 -9.88 -1.81 3.44
C ILE A 310 -9.31 -1.65 2.03
N ASP A 311 -7.99 -1.61 1.90
CA ASP A 311 -7.30 -1.42 0.63
C ASP A 311 -7.64 -2.52 -0.38
N THR A 312 -7.42 -3.78 -0.01
CA THR A 312 -7.45 -4.87 -0.98
C THR A 312 -8.78 -5.63 -0.96
N ILE A 313 -9.29 -6.02 0.23
CA ILE A 313 -10.55 -6.79 0.29
C ILE A 313 -11.74 -5.92 -0.10
N ILE A 314 -11.72 -4.62 0.18
CA ILE A 314 -12.81 -3.73 -0.22
C ILE A 314 -12.48 -3.05 -1.56
N ILE A 315 -11.51 -2.14 -1.61
CA ILE A 315 -11.31 -1.24 -2.75
C ILE A 315 -10.84 -1.99 -4.00
N CYS A 316 -9.80 -2.84 -3.89
CA CYS A 316 -9.32 -3.60 -5.05
C CYS A 316 -10.35 -4.62 -5.55
N THR A 317 -11.17 -5.20 -4.66
CA THR A 317 -12.27 -6.11 -5.06
C THR A 317 -13.30 -5.37 -5.90
N ILE A 318 -13.70 -4.17 -5.47
CA ILE A 318 -14.64 -3.34 -6.25
C ILE A 318 -14.07 -3.05 -7.63
N THR A 319 -12.83 -2.58 -7.73
CA THR A 319 -12.18 -2.30 -9.01
C THR A 319 -12.12 -3.55 -9.91
N GLY A 320 -11.65 -4.68 -9.34
CA GLY A 320 -11.52 -5.93 -10.09
C GLY A 320 -12.85 -6.46 -10.61
N LEU A 321 -13.89 -6.46 -9.76
CA LEU A 321 -15.23 -6.88 -10.17
C LEU A 321 -15.84 -5.95 -11.21
N VAL A 322 -15.69 -4.64 -11.09
CA VAL A 322 -16.15 -3.67 -12.09
C VAL A 322 -15.51 -3.96 -13.46
N ILE A 323 -14.19 -4.22 -13.50
CA ILE A 323 -13.49 -4.57 -14.73
C ILE A 323 -13.99 -5.90 -15.31
N ILE A 324 -14.15 -6.93 -14.49
CA ILE A 324 -14.55 -8.26 -14.94
C ILE A 324 -16.00 -8.28 -15.40
N THR A 325 -16.93 -7.71 -14.63
CA THR A 325 -18.36 -7.67 -14.98
C THR A 325 -18.65 -6.83 -16.22
N SER A 326 -17.83 -5.81 -16.50
CA SER A 326 -17.96 -5.02 -17.72
C SER A 326 -17.51 -5.76 -18.98
N GLY A 327 -16.75 -6.85 -18.86
CA GLY A 327 -16.20 -7.61 -19.99
C GLY A 327 -15.07 -6.92 -20.75
N VAL A 328 -14.60 -5.75 -20.32
CA VAL A 328 -13.55 -4.99 -21.04
C VAL A 328 -12.13 -5.51 -20.77
N TRP A 329 -11.95 -6.44 -19.85
CA TRP A 329 -10.63 -6.98 -19.51
C TRP A 329 -9.94 -7.70 -20.68
N THR A 330 -10.67 -8.04 -21.76
CA THR A 330 -10.14 -8.62 -23.00
C THR A 330 -9.87 -7.58 -24.09
N SER A 331 -10.03 -6.27 -23.81
CA SER A 331 -9.91 -5.20 -24.82
C SER A 331 -8.50 -4.94 -25.32
N GLY A 332 -7.47 -5.43 -24.61
CA GLY A 332 -6.07 -5.10 -24.88
C GLY A 332 -5.56 -3.86 -24.13
N GLU A 333 -6.45 -3.12 -23.47
CA GLU A 333 -6.09 -1.98 -22.61
C GLU A 333 -5.60 -2.45 -21.22
N SER A 334 -4.83 -1.59 -20.55
CA SER A 334 -4.28 -1.88 -19.22
C SER A 334 -4.29 -0.63 -18.32
N GLY A 335 -3.91 -0.80 -17.06
CA GLY A 335 -3.78 0.31 -16.12
C GLY A 335 -5.06 1.13 -15.93
N ALA A 336 -4.92 2.43 -15.71
CA ALA A 336 -6.05 3.31 -15.46
C ALA A 336 -7.03 3.42 -16.64
N ALA A 337 -6.54 3.26 -17.88
CA ALA A 337 -7.38 3.27 -19.09
C ALA A 337 -8.40 2.13 -19.08
N LEU A 338 -7.99 0.92 -18.68
CA LEU A 338 -8.89 -0.23 -18.55
C LEU A 338 -9.97 0.00 -17.50
N THR A 339 -9.62 0.56 -16.33
CA THR A 339 -10.61 0.90 -15.30
C THR A 339 -11.57 1.99 -15.79
N SER A 340 -11.05 3.02 -16.46
CA SER A 340 -11.89 4.08 -17.05
C SER A 340 -12.88 3.52 -18.06
N MET A 341 -12.42 2.62 -18.92
CA MET A 341 -13.28 1.94 -19.91
C MET A 341 -14.39 1.13 -19.22
N ALA A 342 -14.07 0.43 -18.12
CA ALA A 342 -15.06 -0.35 -17.38
C ALA A 342 -16.15 0.54 -16.76
N PHE A 343 -15.77 1.64 -16.12
CA PHE A 343 -16.72 2.61 -15.57
C PHE A 343 -17.52 3.32 -16.68
N GLN A 344 -16.86 3.72 -17.77
CA GLN A 344 -17.50 4.39 -18.90
C GLN A 344 -18.56 3.52 -19.58
N ARG A 345 -18.33 2.21 -19.66
CA ARG A 345 -19.29 1.26 -20.23
C ARG A 345 -20.60 1.22 -19.45
N ALA A 346 -20.51 1.25 -18.11
CA ALA A 346 -21.68 1.24 -17.22
C ALA A 346 -22.30 2.62 -17.02
N LEU A 347 -21.48 3.68 -17.02
CA LEU A 347 -21.88 5.08 -16.79
C LEU A 347 -21.40 5.96 -17.95
N PRO A 348 -22.05 5.89 -19.13
CA PRO A 348 -21.65 6.67 -20.30
C PRO A 348 -21.64 8.19 -20.02
N GLY A 349 -20.55 8.86 -20.40
CA GLY A 349 -20.35 10.29 -20.19
C GLY A 349 -19.82 10.70 -18.82
N PHE A 350 -19.85 9.82 -17.80
CA PHE A 350 -19.40 10.13 -16.45
C PHE A 350 -18.29 9.22 -15.93
N GLY A 351 -18.24 7.97 -16.37
CA GLY A 351 -17.38 6.93 -15.81
C GLY A 351 -15.89 7.28 -15.83
N ASN A 352 -15.40 7.83 -16.93
CA ASN A 352 -14.01 8.27 -17.07
C ASN A 352 -13.65 9.41 -16.09
N TYR A 353 -14.56 10.36 -15.85
CA TYR A 353 -14.34 11.47 -14.92
C TYR A 353 -14.28 10.97 -13.46
N ILE A 354 -15.13 9.99 -13.10
CA ILE A 354 -15.10 9.37 -11.78
C ILE A 354 -13.73 8.74 -11.53
N VAL A 355 -13.22 7.97 -12.48
CA VAL A 355 -11.90 7.33 -12.35
C VAL A 355 -10.78 8.38 -12.34
N ALA A 356 -10.85 9.40 -13.19
CA ALA A 356 -9.85 10.46 -13.25
C ALA A 356 -9.74 11.24 -11.95
N ILE A 357 -10.87 11.66 -11.37
CA ILE A 357 -10.90 12.40 -10.11
C ILE A 357 -10.46 11.49 -8.94
N SER A 358 -10.94 10.24 -8.90
CA SER A 358 -10.53 9.28 -7.88
C SER A 358 -9.03 9.05 -7.91
N LEU A 359 -8.46 8.81 -9.09
CA LEU A 359 -7.02 8.60 -9.26
C LEU A 359 -6.22 9.83 -8.83
N ALA A 360 -6.68 11.05 -9.19
CA ALA A 360 -6.01 12.28 -8.80
C ALA A 360 -5.97 12.46 -7.27
N VAL A 361 -7.09 12.22 -6.58
CA VAL A 361 -7.15 12.34 -5.12
C VAL A 361 -6.35 11.21 -4.44
N PHE A 362 -6.45 9.98 -4.91
CA PHE A 362 -5.71 8.83 -4.39
C PHE A 362 -4.20 9.05 -4.52
N ALA A 363 -3.72 9.44 -5.70
CA ALA A 363 -2.31 9.70 -5.93
C ALA A 363 -1.78 10.91 -5.12
N PHE A 364 -2.59 11.96 -4.95
CA PHE A 364 -2.24 13.08 -4.08
C PHE A 364 -2.02 12.62 -2.63
N THR A 365 -2.95 11.84 -2.08
CA THR A 365 -2.80 11.31 -0.71
C THR A 365 -1.63 10.35 -0.59
N THR A 366 -1.35 9.53 -1.61
CA THR A 366 -0.18 8.64 -1.64
C THR A 366 1.12 9.44 -1.58
N THR A 367 1.20 10.56 -2.29
CA THR A 367 2.38 11.44 -2.25
C THR A 367 2.60 12.01 -0.84
N LEU A 368 1.55 12.30 -0.09
CA LEU A 368 1.65 12.74 1.31
C LEU A 368 2.13 11.62 2.25
N GLY A 369 1.54 10.44 2.16
CA GLY A 369 1.90 9.31 3.03
C GLY A 369 3.35 8.85 2.82
N TRP A 370 3.77 8.69 1.58
CA TRP A 370 5.13 8.28 1.23
C TRP A 370 6.18 9.34 1.56
N SER A 371 5.83 10.65 1.53
CA SER A 371 6.75 11.69 1.96
C SER A 371 7.16 11.51 3.41
N PHE A 372 6.22 11.12 4.27
CA PHE A 372 6.50 10.86 5.68
C PHE A 372 7.36 9.61 5.86
N TYR A 373 7.11 8.54 5.10
CA TYR A 373 7.91 7.32 5.18
C TYR A 373 9.36 7.58 4.80
N GLY A 374 9.59 8.24 3.67
CA GLY A 374 10.93 8.56 3.22
C GLY A 374 11.64 9.56 4.13
N GLU A 375 10.93 10.56 4.68
CA GLU A 375 11.44 11.49 5.68
C GLU A 375 12.01 10.75 6.90
N ARG A 376 11.26 9.78 7.44
CA ARG A 376 11.69 8.99 8.59
C ARG A 376 12.87 8.08 8.27
N CYS A 377 12.94 7.56 7.06
CA CYS A 377 14.10 6.79 6.61
C CYS A 377 15.37 7.66 6.49
N VAL A 378 15.25 8.84 5.90
CA VAL A 378 16.37 9.78 5.78
C VAL A 378 16.80 10.34 7.15
N GLU A 379 15.88 10.58 8.06
CA GLU A 379 16.17 10.94 9.43
C GLU A 379 16.97 9.85 10.15
N PHE A 380 16.59 8.59 10.00
CA PHE A 380 17.34 7.46 10.58
C PHE A 380 18.78 7.39 10.07
N LEU A 381 19.01 7.71 8.78
CA LEU A 381 20.34 7.65 8.14
C LEU A 381 21.22 8.85 8.47
N PHE A 382 20.65 10.05 8.50
CA PHE A 382 21.42 11.32 8.51
C PHE A 382 21.03 12.27 9.65
N GLY A 383 20.09 11.84 10.52
CA GLY A 383 19.57 12.64 11.62
C GLY A 383 18.54 13.69 11.22
N VAL A 384 18.02 14.37 12.21
CA VAL A 384 16.90 15.33 12.11
C VAL A 384 17.16 16.47 11.12
N ARG A 385 18.42 16.87 10.94
CA ARG A 385 18.79 17.97 10.03
C ARG A 385 18.51 17.66 8.56
N ALA A 386 18.43 16.38 8.18
CA ALA A 386 18.15 15.96 6.83
C ALA A 386 16.67 16.05 6.43
N ILE A 387 15.77 16.26 7.37
CA ILE A 387 14.32 16.34 7.11
C ILE A 387 13.95 17.48 6.18
N LEU A 388 14.44 18.70 6.47
CA LEU A 388 14.10 19.86 5.64
C LEU A 388 14.63 19.75 4.21
N PRO A 389 15.90 19.41 3.97
CA PRO A 389 16.40 19.16 2.62
C PRO A 389 15.59 18.06 1.88
N TYR A 390 15.23 16.98 2.58
CA TYR A 390 14.41 15.91 2.01
C TYR A 390 13.03 16.41 1.56
N ARG A 391 12.33 17.18 2.39
CA ARG A 391 11.02 17.77 2.05
C ARG A 391 11.11 18.68 0.83
N VAL A 392 12.14 19.51 0.75
CA VAL A 392 12.38 20.41 -0.40
C VAL A 392 12.59 19.59 -1.67
N LEU A 393 13.47 18.58 -1.63
CA LEU A 393 13.71 17.69 -2.77
C LEU A 393 12.44 16.94 -3.18
N TRP A 394 11.66 16.47 -2.19
CA TRP A 394 10.39 15.79 -2.44
C TRP A 394 9.41 16.66 -3.21
N ILE A 395 9.23 17.91 -2.78
CA ILE A 395 8.31 18.88 -3.40
C ILE A 395 8.77 19.22 -4.82
N LEU A 396 10.08 19.44 -5.03
CA LEU A 396 10.65 19.75 -6.34
C LEU A 396 10.63 18.57 -7.32
N ALA A 397 10.60 17.33 -6.83
CA ALA A 397 10.49 16.14 -7.68
C ALA A 397 9.09 15.98 -8.31
N ILE A 398 8.05 16.56 -7.73
CA ILE A 398 6.66 16.41 -8.21
C ILE A 398 6.48 16.95 -9.64
N PRO A 399 6.83 18.21 -9.97
CA PRO A 399 6.67 18.71 -11.34
C PRO A 399 7.57 18.00 -12.35
N LEU A 400 8.74 17.52 -11.92
CA LEU A 400 9.60 16.68 -12.77
C LEU A 400 8.90 15.36 -13.08
N GLY A 401 8.34 14.68 -12.07
CA GLY A 401 7.57 13.45 -12.24
C GLY A 401 6.37 13.61 -13.17
N ALA A 402 5.65 14.72 -13.05
CA ALA A 402 4.50 15.01 -13.90
C ALA A 402 4.84 15.18 -15.39
N THR A 403 6.07 15.58 -15.73
CA THR A 403 6.43 16.01 -17.10
C THR A 403 7.36 15.04 -17.83
N VAL A 404 8.07 14.15 -17.13
CA VAL A 404 9.08 13.26 -17.69
C VAL A 404 8.50 11.87 -17.98
N ASN A 405 8.95 11.23 -19.06
CA ASN A 405 8.66 9.82 -19.30
C ASN A 405 9.36 8.94 -18.26
N LEU A 406 8.58 8.24 -17.45
CA LEU A 406 9.05 7.57 -16.24
C LEU A 406 9.47 6.09 -16.43
N GLY A 407 9.51 5.54 -17.64
CA GLY A 407 9.74 4.10 -17.85
C GLY A 407 10.88 3.52 -17.03
N MET A 408 12.07 4.16 -17.06
CA MET A 408 13.23 3.74 -16.29
C MET A 408 13.08 4.03 -14.79
N ILE A 409 12.54 5.19 -14.43
CA ILE A 409 12.33 5.60 -13.03
C ILE A 409 11.34 4.65 -12.35
N TRP A 410 10.26 4.29 -13.04
CA TRP A 410 9.31 3.30 -12.57
C TRP A 410 9.98 1.95 -12.31
N LEU A 411 10.78 1.46 -13.25
CA LEU A 411 11.44 0.17 -13.13
C LEU A 411 12.41 0.13 -11.94
N VAL A 412 13.21 1.18 -11.75
CA VAL A 412 14.13 1.31 -10.61
C VAL A 412 13.34 1.38 -9.30
N ALA A 413 12.32 2.21 -9.24
CA ALA A 413 11.51 2.38 -8.03
C ALA A 413 10.76 1.11 -7.64
N ASP A 414 10.18 0.39 -8.59
CA ASP A 414 9.51 -0.90 -8.37
C ASP A 414 10.50 -1.97 -7.88
N THR A 415 11.71 -1.99 -8.42
CA THR A 415 12.79 -2.88 -7.95
C THR A 415 13.18 -2.59 -6.50
N LEU A 416 13.41 -1.32 -6.16
CA LEU A 416 13.78 -0.92 -4.80
C LEU A 416 12.64 -1.13 -3.80
N ASN A 417 11.40 -0.96 -4.24
CA ASN A 417 10.21 -1.26 -3.44
C ASN A 417 10.15 -2.74 -3.03
N ALA A 418 10.46 -3.64 -3.97
CA ALA A 418 10.55 -5.06 -3.63
C ALA A 418 11.77 -5.36 -2.73
N MET A 419 12.91 -4.71 -2.99
CA MET A 419 14.12 -4.92 -2.20
C MET A 419 13.98 -4.47 -0.74
N MET A 420 13.17 -3.42 -0.45
CA MET A 420 12.94 -3.00 0.93
C MET A 420 12.13 -4.03 1.74
N ALA A 421 11.35 -4.89 1.08
CA ALA A 421 10.62 -5.96 1.75
C ALA A 421 11.56 -6.99 2.41
N LEU A 422 12.70 -7.30 1.79
CA LEU A 422 13.61 -8.35 2.26
C LEU A 422 14.11 -8.11 3.70
N PRO A 423 14.70 -6.94 4.04
CA PRO A 423 15.07 -6.63 5.42
C PRO A 423 13.92 -6.74 6.41
N ASN A 424 12.74 -6.26 6.01
CA ASN A 424 11.55 -6.29 6.85
C ASN A 424 11.05 -7.71 7.10
N LEU A 425 10.96 -8.55 6.09
CA LEU A 425 10.48 -9.93 6.22
C LEU A 425 11.42 -10.78 7.08
N ILE A 426 12.74 -10.58 6.96
CA ILE A 426 13.74 -11.22 7.84
C ILE A 426 13.50 -10.79 9.29
N ALA A 427 13.31 -9.49 9.52
CA ALA A 427 13.05 -8.98 10.86
C ALA A 427 11.75 -9.52 11.45
N LEU A 428 10.68 -9.61 10.67
CA LEU A 428 9.40 -10.18 11.10
C LEU A 428 9.53 -11.65 11.53
N LEU A 429 10.27 -12.45 10.78
CA LEU A 429 10.54 -13.84 11.15
C LEU A 429 11.31 -13.94 12.46
N LEU A 430 12.40 -13.18 12.60
CA LEU A 430 13.26 -13.22 13.78
C LEU A 430 12.58 -12.63 15.04
N LEU A 431 11.71 -11.62 14.86
CA LEU A 431 10.97 -10.97 15.95
C LEU A 431 9.56 -11.55 16.17
N SER A 432 9.15 -12.55 15.41
CA SER A 432 7.84 -13.21 15.57
C SER A 432 7.56 -13.72 16.98
N PRO A 433 8.56 -14.29 17.74
CA PRO A 433 8.32 -14.71 19.12
C PRO A 433 7.91 -13.55 20.04
N VAL A 434 8.41 -12.34 19.77
CA VAL A 434 8.04 -11.12 20.52
C VAL A 434 6.57 -10.78 20.23
N VAL A 435 6.17 -10.80 18.96
CA VAL A 435 4.78 -10.53 18.55
C VAL A 435 3.83 -11.55 19.19
N PHE A 436 4.14 -12.84 19.07
CA PHE A 436 3.28 -13.90 19.60
C PHE A 436 3.14 -13.83 21.13
N ARG A 437 4.21 -13.55 21.85
CA ARG A 437 4.21 -13.37 23.29
C ARG A 437 3.35 -12.19 23.72
N LEU A 438 3.59 -10.99 23.16
CA LEU A 438 2.84 -9.78 23.47
C LEU A 438 1.35 -9.95 23.18
N THR A 439 1.02 -10.58 22.07
CA THR A 439 -0.36 -10.86 21.68
C THR A 439 -1.04 -11.78 22.68
N ARG A 440 -0.40 -12.87 23.07
CA ARG A 440 -0.91 -13.82 24.06
C ARG A 440 -1.14 -13.14 25.42
N GLU A 441 -0.13 -12.45 25.94
CA GLU A 441 -0.21 -11.74 27.24
C GLU A 441 -1.36 -10.71 27.26
N HIS A 442 -1.57 -9.99 26.16
CA HIS A 442 -2.65 -9.02 26.05
C HIS A 442 -4.01 -9.68 26.20
N PHE A 443 -4.26 -10.79 25.49
CA PHE A 443 -5.56 -11.46 25.54
C PHE A 443 -5.78 -12.25 26.81
N GLU A 444 -4.72 -12.75 27.46
CA GLU A 444 -4.81 -13.38 28.79
C GLU A 444 -5.22 -12.34 29.85
N LYS A 445 -4.62 -11.14 29.83
CA LYS A 445 -5.02 -10.04 30.71
C LYS A 445 -6.46 -9.59 30.49
N GLN A 446 -6.92 -9.50 29.25
CA GLN A 446 -8.32 -9.16 28.94
C GLN A 446 -9.30 -10.21 29.49
N LYS A 447 -8.98 -11.50 29.40
CA LYS A 447 -9.81 -12.56 29.97
C LYS A 447 -9.86 -12.49 31.49
N ALA A 448 -8.74 -12.20 32.13
CA ALA A 448 -8.67 -12.07 33.60
C ALA A 448 -9.41 -10.84 34.16
N ALA A 449 -9.51 -9.78 33.34
CA ALA A 449 -10.21 -8.54 33.72
C ALA A 449 -11.73 -8.55 33.40
N GLY A 450 -12.20 -9.46 32.56
CA GLY A 450 -13.60 -9.57 32.14
C GLY A 450 -14.34 -10.77 32.74
N GLY A 451 -13.71 -11.58 33.59
CA GLY A 451 -14.31 -12.58 34.49
C GLY A 451 -14.35 -12.04 35.89
#